data_4892ffabcfbaa2a5a8a5fc490bfd9885
#
_entry.id   4892ffabcfbaa2a5a8a5fc490bfd9885
#
_cell.length_a   1.000
_cell.length_b   1.000
_cell.length_c   1.000
_cell.angle_alpha   90.00
_cell.angle_beta   90.00
_cell.angle_gamma   90.00
#
_symmetry.space_group_name_H-M   'P 1'
#
loop_
_entity.id
_entity.type
_entity.pdbx_description
1 polymer ?
#
loop_
_entity_poly.entity_id
_entity_poly.type
_entity_poly.pdbx_seq_one_letter_code
_entity_poly.pdbx_strand_id
1 'polypeptide(L)'
;MENQVFVMDHPLIQHKLTFLRSKDTGSKEFRELVSEIGMLMCYEATRDLPLEDARIETPIGPATTKVIAGRKMAFIPILRAGLGMVDGVLALVPAAKVGHIGLYRAPTTLKPVEYYSKLPSDITERDVIVLDPMLATGGSAIDAIGIIKRSHPKSIKFMCIIAAPEGMKAFTEAHPDVPVYCAAMDERLNDHGYIVPGLGDAGDRIFGTL
;
A
#
# COMPACT_ATOMS: atom_id res chain seq x y z
N MET A 1 18.07 9.34 10.24
CA MET A 1 16.65 9.67 9.92
C MET A 1 15.80 8.66 10.67
N GLU A 2 14.88 9.12 11.49
CA GLU A 2 13.97 8.20 12.19
C GLU A 2 13.10 7.49 11.15
N ASN A 3 12.98 6.16 11.29
CA ASN A 3 12.09 5.36 10.47
C ASN A 3 10.64 5.85 10.68
N GLN A 4 10.02 6.36 9.61
CA GLN A 4 8.66 6.90 9.69
C GLN A 4 7.65 5.75 9.53
N VAL A 5 7.21 5.18 10.66
CA VAL A 5 6.14 4.18 10.71
C VAL A 5 4.89 4.83 11.30
N PHE A 6 3.82 4.85 10.53
CA PHE A 6 2.53 5.42 10.90
C PHE A 6 1.50 4.29 11.07
N VAL A 7 1.14 4.01 12.32
CA VAL A 7 0.04 3.09 12.64
C VAL A 7 -1.24 3.90 12.77
N MET A 8 -2.24 3.57 11.98
CA MET A 8 -3.49 4.34 11.89
C MET A 8 -4.52 3.84 12.89
N ASP A 9 -4.89 4.68 13.84
CA ASP A 9 -5.83 4.37 14.93
C ASP A 9 -7.26 4.88 14.67
N HIS A 10 -7.56 5.34 13.46
CA HIS A 10 -8.87 5.90 13.12
C HIS A 10 -10.00 4.90 13.38
N PRO A 11 -11.09 5.27 14.12
CA PRO A 11 -12.14 4.33 14.52
C PRO A 11 -12.79 3.57 13.35
N LEU A 12 -13.00 4.20 12.20
CA LEU A 12 -13.55 3.52 11.01
C LEU A 12 -12.61 2.44 10.47
N ILE A 13 -11.30 2.67 10.50
CA ILE A 13 -10.31 1.67 10.08
C ILE A 13 -10.35 0.49 11.05
N GLN A 14 -10.31 0.76 12.36
CA GLN A 14 -10.35 -0.30 13.39
C GLN A 14 -11.63 -1.12 13.33
N HIS A 15 -12.78 -0.47 13.12
CA HIS A 15 -14.05 -1.14 12.93
C HIS A 15 -14.02 -2.10 11.73
N LYS A 16 -13.56 -1.63 10.57
CA LYS A 16 -13.46 -2.45 9.35
C LYS A 16 -12.44 -3.59 9.50
N LEU A 17 -11.33 -3.37 10.20
CA LEU A 17 -10.34 -4.40 10.52
C LEU A 17 -10.95 -5.56 11.32
N THR A 18 -11.88 -5.29 12.24
CA THR A 18 -12.56 -6.33 13.03
C THR A 18 -13.26 -7.32 12.10
N PHE A 19 -14.01 -6.83 11.12
CA PHE A 19 -14.70 -7.71 10.16
C PHE A 19 -13.73 -8.33 9.15
N LEU A 20 -12.72 -7.59 8.70
CA LEU A 20 -11.69 -8.12 7.79
C LEU A 20 -10.97 -9.33 8.39
N ARG A 21 -10.69 -9.31 9.71
CA ARG A 21 -10.01 -10.39 10.43
C ARG A 21 -10.89 -11.62 10.64
N SER A 22 -12.21 -11.45 10.68
CA SER A 22 -13.13 -12.56 10.96
C SER A 22 -12.99 -13.68 9.93
N LYS A 23 -12.89 -14.93 10.40
CA LYS A 23 -12.87 -16.12 9.54
C LYS A 23 -14.19 -16.32 8.78
N ASP A 24 -15.28 -15.74 9.28
CA ASP A 24 -16.62 -15.90 8.71
C ASP A 24 -16.87 -14.87 7.58
N THR A 25 -15.97 -13.90 7.37
CA THR A 25 -16.06 -12.92 6.29
C THR A 25 -15.76 -13.59 4.95
N GLY A 26 -16.76 -13.64 4.08
CA GLY A 26 -16.65 -14.23 2.75
C GLY A 26 -15.82 -13.37 1.79
N SER A 27 -15.36 -13.96 0.68
CA SER A 27 -14.43 -13.28 -0.26
C SER A 27 -14.99 -11.98 -0.86
N LYS A 28 -16.31 -11.85 -1.06
CA LYS A 28 -16.93 -10.61 -1.54
C LYS A 28 -16.72 -9.48 -0.53
N GLU A 29 -17.17 -9.70 0.70
CA GLU A 29 -17.07 -8.72 1.77
C GLU A 29 -15.61 -8.40 2.13
N PHE A 30 -14.74 -9.42 2.10
CA PHE A 30 -13.31 -9.24 2.33
C PHE A 30 -12.70 -8.26 1.30
N ARG A 31 -13.03 -8.38 0.01
CA ARG A 31 -12.58 -7.44 -1.04
C ARG A 31 -13.10 -6.03 -0.81
N GLU A 32 -14.38 -5.90 -0.44
CA GLU A 32 -14.98 -4.60 -0.14
C GLU A 32 -14.26 -3.92 1.03
N LEU A 33 -14.01 -4.67 2.12
CA LEU A 33 -13.29 -4.16 3.29
C LEU A 33 -11.83 -3.78 2.98
N VAL A 34 -11.11 -4.59 2.19
CA VAL A 34 -9.73 -4.28 1.75
C VAL A 34 -9.70 -2.97 0.94
N SER A 35 -10.64 -2.80 0.02
CA SER A 35 -10.77 -1.59 -0.80
C SER A 35 -11.09 -0.36 0.05
N GLU A 36 -12.05 -0.46 0.97
CA GLU A 36 -12.46 0.64 1.85
C GLU A 36 -11.36 1.06 2.83
N ILE A 37 -10.67 0.08 3.45
CA ILE A 37 -9.52 0.36 4.30
C ILE A 37 -8.41 1.00 3.49
N GLY A 38 -8.10 0.47 2.29
CA GLY A 38 -7.11 1.04 1.38
C GLY A 38 -7.41 2.50 1.04
N MET A 39 -8.66 2.85 0.79
CA MET A 39 -9.10 4.24 0.53
C MET A 39 -8.86 5.13 1.74
N LEU A 40 -9.27 4.71 2.94
CA LEU A 40 -9.09 5.49 4.17
C LEU A 40 -7.61 5.69 4.51
N MET A 41 -6.80 4.66 4.32
CA MET A 41 -5.35 4.73 4.52
C MET A 41 -4.68 5.64 3.49
N CYS A 42 -5.13 5.62 2.24
CA CYS A 42 -4.62 6.51 1.19
C CYS A 42 -4.89 7.98 1.53
N TYR A 43 -6.05 8.31 2.09
CA TYR A 43 -6.35 9.66 2.57
C TYR A 43 -5.30 10.16 3.57
N GLU A 44 -4.91 9.33 4.54
CA GLU A 44 -3.86 9.70 5.50
C GLU A 44 -2.47 9.70 4.87
N ALA A 45 -2.13 8.71 4.04
CA ALA A 45 -0.83 8.62 3.39
C ALA A 45 -0.56 9.76 2.40
N THR A 46 -1.59 10.49 1.97
CA THR A 46 -1.48 11.64 1.06
C THR A 46 -1.53 12.99 1.77
N ARG A 47 -1.57 13.03 3.10
CA ARG A 47 -1.73 14.26 3.91
C ARG A 47 -0.61 15.28 3.72
N ASP A 48 0.59 14.83 3.41
CA ASP A 48 1.80 15.63 3.24
C ASP A 48 2.07 16.03 1.78
N LEU A 49 1.15 15.74 0.84
CA LEU A 49 1.34 16.13 -0.55
C LEU A 49 1.41 17.65 -0.69
N PRO A 50 2.41 18.18 -1.41
CA PRO A 50 2.54 19.60 -1.61
C PRO A 50 1.41 20.17 -2.45
N LEU A 51 0.99 21.38 -2.13
CA LEU A 51 -0.04 22.12 -2.85
C LEU A 51 0.58 23.30 -3.62
N GLU A 52 0.01 23.61 -4.78
CA GLU A 52 0.33 24.79 -5.57
C GLU A 52 -0.91 25.63 -5.87
N ASP A 53 -0.73 26.93 -6.18
CA ASP A 53 -1.81 27.82 -6.53
C ASP A 53 -2.32 27.55 -7.94
N ALA A 54 -3.65 27.50 -8.08
CA ALA A 54 -4.35 27.43 -9.36
C ALA A 54 -5.37 28.54 -9.47
N ARG A 55 -5.34 29.30 -10.58
CA ARG A 55 -6.39 30.28 -10.91
C ARG A 55 -7.52 29.55 -11.62
N ILE A 56 -8.73 29.76 -11.13
CA ILE A 56 -9.95 29.19 -11.70
C ILE A 56 -11.03 30.27 -11.83
N GLU A 57 -12.04 30.03 -12.69
CA GLU A 57 -13.29 30.76 -12.70
C GLU A 57 -14.33 29.95 -11.91
N THR A 58 -14.96 30.61 -10.96
CA THR A 58 -16.13 30.06 -10.24
C THR A 58 -17.43 30.67 -10.87
N PRO A 59 -18.62 30.12 -10.59
CA PRO A 59 -19.87 30.72 -11.07
C PRO A 59 -20.08 32.20 -10.65
N ILE A 60 -19.33 32.70 -9.68
CA ILE A 60 -19.46 34.06 -9.16
C ILE A 60 -18.32 34.98 -9.65
N GLY A 61 -17.11 34.42 -9.91
CA GLY A 61 -15.96 35.20 -10.36
C GLY A 61 -14.65 34.46 -10.21
N PRO A 62 -13.52 35.12 -10.55
CA PRO A 62 -12.18 34.49 -10.49
C PRO A 62 -11.76 34.22 -9.05
N ALA A 63 -11.08 33.08 -8.85
CA ALA A 63 -10.53 32.67 -7.56
C ALA A 63 -9.12 32.06 -7.72
N THR A 64 -8.30 32.22 -6.68
CA THR A 64 -7.05 31.47 -6.53
C THR A 64 -7.25 30.38 -5.48
N THR A 65 -7.08 29.13 -5.87
CA THR A 65 -7.32 27.95 -5.03
C THR A 65 -6.08 27.07 -5.00
N LYS A 66 -6.15 25.93 -4.28
CA LYS A 66 -5.05 24.98 -4.17
C LYS A 66 -5.33 23.70 -4.94
N VAL A 67 -4.31 23.18 -5.61
CA VAL A 67 -4.29 21.85 -6.23
C VAL A 67 -3.04 21.11 -5.78
N ILE A 68 -3.05 19.77 -5.90
CA ILE A 68 -1.84 18.98 -5.63
C ILE A 68 -0.76 19.37 -6.65
N ALA A 69 0.42 19.75 -6.16
CA ALA A 69 1.52 20.18 -6.98
C ALA A 69 1.99 19.06 -7.94
N GLY A 70 2.12 19.40 -9.22
CA GLY A 70 2.52 18.47 -10.27
C GLY A 70 1.49 17.37 -10.61
N ARG A 71 0.49 17.11 -9.77
CA ARG A 71 -0.65 16.17 -10.00
C ARG A 71 -0.23 14.77 -10.49
N LYS A 72 0.94 14.28 -10.09
CA LYS A 72 1.52 13.04 -10.61
C LYS A 72 1.70 12.01 -9.50
N MET A 73 0.69 11.16 -9.30
CA MET A 73 0.76 10.02 -8.40
C MET A 73 0.77 8.71 -9.17
N ALA A 74 1.33 7.66 -8.56
CA ALA A 74 1.21 6.30 -9.02
C ALA A 74 1.01 5.32 -7.85
N PHE A 75 0.16 4.33 -8.07
CA PHE A 75 -0.02 3.20 -7.16
C PHE A 75 0.62 1.95 -7.75
N ILE A 76 1.38 1.22 -6.94
CA ILE A 76 2.09 0.01 -7.38
C ILE A 76 1.69 -1.14 -6.47
N PRO A 77 0.62 -1.89 -6.78
CA PRO A 77 0.29 -3.10 -6.04
C PRO A 77 1.34 -4.18 -6.27
N ILE A 78 1.71 -4.87 -5.19
CA ILE A 78 2.47 -6.12 -5.27
C ILE A 78 1.46 -7.23 -5.57
N LEU A 79 1.64 -7.88 -6.72
CA LEU A 79 0.75 -8.95 -7.16
C LEU A 79 0.92 -10.21 -6.27
N ARG A 80 -0.14 -10.93 -5.96
CA ARG A 80 -1.56 -10.74 -6.32
C ARG A 80 -2.34 -9.87 -5.34
N ALA A 81 -2.05 -9.99 -4.03
CA ALA A 81 -2.89 -9.48 -2.95
C ALA A 81 -3.07 -7.94 -2.98
N GLY A 82 -2.02 -7.19 -3.37
CA GLY A 82 -2.08 -5.73 -3.49
C GLY A 82 -3.17 -5.21 -4.43
N LEU A 83 -3.62 -6.03 -5.40
CA LEU A 83 -4.72 -5.66 -6.30
C LEU A 83 -6.02 -5.33 -5.56
N GLY A 84 -6.28 -5.98 -4.42
CA GLY A 84 -7.48 -5.72 -3.63
C GLY A 84 -7.59 -4.29 -3.10
N MET A 85 -6.48 -3.57 -3.00
CA MET A 85 -6.46 -2.18 -2.52
C MET A 85 -6.64 -1.15 -3.64
N VAL A 86 -6.45 -1.54 -4.92
CA VAL A 86 -6.35 -0.62 -6.05
C VAL A 86 -7.63 0.18 -6.28
N ASP A 87 -8.78 -0.46 -6.27
CA ASP A 87 -10.07 0.21 -6.52
C ASP A 87 -10.35 1.29 -5.48
N GLY A 88 -10.05 1.02 -4.20
CA GLY A 88 -10.22 1.99 -3.12
C GLY A 88 -9.33 3.22 -3.27
N VAL A 89 -8.05 3.05 -3.58
CA VAL A 89 -7.13 4.18 -3.75
C VAL A 89 -7.42 4.97 -5.03
N LEU A 90 -7.88 4.31 -6.11
CA LEU A 90 -8.29 4.97 -7.34
C LEU A 90 -9.62 5.72 -7.20
N ALA A 91 -10.54 5.25 -6.35
CA ALA A 91 -11.75 6.00 -6.03
C ALA A 91 -11.43 7.36 -5.39
N LEU A 92 -10.34 7.42 -4.59
CA LEU A 92 -9.88 8.68 -3.98
C LEU A 92 -9.01 9.52 -4.92
N VAL A 93 -8.13 8.89 -5.70
CA VAL A 93 -7.20 9.58 -6.62
C VAL A 93 -7.33 9.01 -8.04
N PRO A 94 -8.43 9.32 -8.76
CA PRO A 94 -8.78 8.67 -10.03
C PRO A 94 -7.79 8.99 -11.18
N ALA A 95 -7.01 10.07 -11.07
CA ALA A 95 -6.01 10.45 -12.06
C ALA A 95 -4.65 9.76 -11.86
N ALA A 96 -4.47 8.97 -10.79
CA ALA A 96 -3.23 8.25 -10.55
C ALA A 96 -3.00 7.17 -11.61
N LYS A 97 -1.73 6.94 -11.97
CA LYS A 97 -1.37 5.78 -12.79
C LYS A 97 -1.17 4.55 -11.90
N VAL A 98 -1.39 3.37 -12.48
CA VAL A 98 -1.14 2.10 -11.81
C VAL A 98 -0.05 1.35 -12.54
N GLY A 99 1.01 0.99 -11.81
CA GLY A 99 1.99 0.01 -12.27
C GLY A 99 1.80 -1.29 -11.49
N HIS A 100 2.48 -2.35 -11.87
CA HIS A 100 2.37 -3.64 -11.18
C HIS A 100 3.74 -4.28 -11.03
N ILE A 101 3.96 -4.92 -9.88
CA ILE A 101 5.13 -5.77 -9.63
C ILE A 101 4.63 -7.14 -9.18
N GLY A 102 5.07 -8.18 -9.88
CA GLY A 102 4.82 -9.57 -9.53
C GLY A 102 6.10 -10.23 -9.03
N LEU A 103 6.01 -10.77 -7.83
CA LEU A 103 7.09 -11.51 -7.18
C LEU A 103 6.59 -12.88 -6.74
N TYR A 104 7.41 -13.91 -6.86
CA TYR A 104 7.17 -15.20 -6.22
C TYR A 104 8.44 -15.66 -5.49
N ARG A 105 8.28 -16.50 -4.50
CA ARG A 105 9.43 -17.11 -3.82
C ARG A 105 9.86 -18.36 -4.58
N ALA A 106 11.12 -18.39 -5.01
CA ALA A 106 11.68 -19.58 -5.65
C ALA A 106 11.62 -20.77 -4.68
N PRO A 107 11.02 -21.91 -5.07
CA PRO A 107 10.83 -23.05 -4.15
C PRO A 107 12.12 -23.61 -3.57
N THR A 108 13.22 -23.50 -4.31
CA THR A 108 14.53 -24.06 -3.93
C THR A 108 15.37 -23.10 -3.09
N THR A 109 15.31 -21.79 -3.36
CA THR A 109 16.19 -20.80 -2.71
C THR A 109 15.46 -19.93 -1.71
N LEU A 110 14.12 -19.97 -1.70
CA LEU A 110 13.22 -19.09 -0.96
C LEU A 110 13.43 -17.58 -1.25
N LYS A 111 14.30 -17.27 -2.23
CA LYS A 111 14.52 -15.89 -2.65
C LYS A 111 13.37 -15.42 -3.52
N PRO A 112 12.97 -14.15 -3.39
CA PRO A 112 11.99 -13.57 -4.28
C PRO A 112 12.54 -13.46 -5.71
N VAL A 113 11.68 -13.79 -6.67
CA VAL A 113 11.97 -13.71 -8.11
C VAL A 113 10.93 -12.83 -8.74
N GLU A 114 11.38 -11.79 -9.45
CA GLU A 114 10.54 -10.95 -10.27
C GLU A 114 10.07 -11.74 -11.50
N TYR A 115 8.75 -11.88 -11.67
CA TYR A 115 8.17 -12.46 -12.88
C TYR A 115 7.41 -11.44 -13.72
N TYR A 116 7.09 -10.28 -13.14
CA TYR A 116 6.41 -9.20 -13.85
C TYR A 116 6.75 -7.85 -13.23
N SER A 117 7.09 -6.89 -14.08
CA SER A 117 7.26 -5.50 -13.67
C SER A 117 6.81 -4.59 -14.82
N LYS A 118 5.80 -3.78 -14.56
CA LYS A 118 5.32 -2.76 -15.50
C LYS A 118 5.04 -1.49 -14.72
N LEU A 119 5.94 -0.52 -14.84
CA LEU A 119 5.87 0.77 -14.17
C LEU A 119 5.47 1.88 -15.16
N PRO A 120 4.85 2.98 -14.69
CA PRO A 120 4.61 4.15 -15.53
C PRO A 120 5.91 4.69 -16.16
N SER A 121 5.88 5.03 -17.43
CA SER A 121 7.08 5.53 -18.16
C SER A 121 7.62 6.85 -17.60
N ASP A 122 6.77 7.63 -16.94
CA ASP A 122 7.09 8.90 -16.30
C ASP A 122 7.19 8.78 -14.76
N ILE A 123 7.58 7.61 -14.26
CA ILE A 123 7.66 7.33 -12.82
C ILE A 123 8.62 8.28 -12.07
N THR A 124 9.64 8.78 -12.74
CA THR A 124 10.61 9.74 -12.18
C THR A 124 9.98 11.06 -11.73
N GLU A 125 8.79 11.38 -12.24
CA GLU A 125 8.05 12.58 -11.88
C GLU A 125 6.90 12.30 -10.89
N ARG A 126 6.74 11.04 -10.42
CA ARG A 126 5.59 10.61 -9.63
C ARG A 126 5.92 10.36 -8.17
N ASP A 127 5.00 10.76 -7.33
CA ASP A 127 4.92 10.29 -5.95
C ASP A 127 4.27 8.90 -5.97
N VAL A 128 5.00 7.88 -5.51
CA VAL A 128 4.62 6.46 -5.60
C VAL A 128 4.14 5.95 -4.24
N ILE A 129 3.00 5.26 -4.23
CA ILE A 129 2.56 4.47 -3.06
C ILE A 129 2.49 3.01 -3.48
N VAL A 130 3.28 2.17 -2.81
CA VAL A 130 3.32 0.72 -3.00
C VAL A 130 2.28 0.08 -2.09
N LEU A 131 1.50 -0.85 -2.63
CA LEU A 131 0.35 -1.45 -1.96
C LEU A 131 0.54 -2.96 -1.76
N ASP A 132 0.46 -3.41 -0.51
CA ASP A 132 0.39 -4.84 -0.16
C ASP A 132 -0.43 -4.98 1.13
N PRO A 133 -1.47 -5.82 1.20
CA PRO A 133 -2.28 -5.96 2.42
C PRO A 133 -1.49 -6.39 3.66
N MET A 134 -0.39 -7.11 3.49
CA MET A 134 0.34 -7.72 4.61
C MET A 134 1.84 -7.50 4.53
N LEU A 135 2.42 -6.98 5.61
CA LEU A 135 3.86 -6.95 5.83
C LEU A 135 4.24 -8.03 6.86
N ALA A 136 4.36 -9.29 6.41
CA ALA A 136 4.69 -10.43 7.26
C ALA A 136 6.19 -10.52 7.54
N THR A 137 6.96 -11.17 6.68
CA THR A 137 8.43 -11.27 6.80
C THR A 137 9.18 -10.09 6.19
N GLY A 138 8.49 -9.26 5.41
CA GLY A 138 9.06 -8.11 4.71
C GLY A 138 9.69 -8.41 3.34
N GLY A 139 10.02 -9.68 3.03
CA GLY A 139 10.80 -10.01 1.84
C GLY A 139 10.23 -9.46 0.53
N SER A 140 8.96 -9.72 0.22
CA SER A 140 8.33 -9.23 -1.02
C SER A 140 8.29 -7.69 -1.09
N ALA A 141 7.98 -7.02 0.02
CA ALA A 141 7.95 -5.57 0.08
C ALA A 141 9.35 -4.96 -0.12
N ILE A 142 10.38 -5.53 0.53
CA ILE A 142 11.77 -5.10 0.39
C ILE A 142 12.21 -5.17 -1.07
N ASP A 143 11.98 -6.30 -1.73
CA ASP A 143 12.41 -6.47 -3.11
C ASP A 143 11.62 -5.61 -4.09
N ALA A 144 10.30 -5.47 -3.89
CA ALA A 144 9.47 -4.56 -4.69
C ALA A 144 9.96 -3.11 -4.60
N ILE A 145 10.25 -2.63 -3.40
CA ILE A 145 10.81 -1.28 -3.21
C ILE A 145 12.18 -1.16 -3.87
N GLY A 146 13.03 -2.19 -3.77
CA GLY A 146 14.33 -2.22 -4.46
C GLY A 146 14.19 -2.12 -5.99
N ILE A 147 13.20 -2.80 -6.57
CA ILE A 147 12.88 -2.71 -8.02
C ILE A 147 12.44 -1.28 -8.37
N ILE A 148 11.50 -0.71 -7.61
CA ILE A 148 10.97 0.63 -7.87
C ILE A 148 12.05 1.70 -7.75
N LYS A 149 12.93 1.62 -6.75
CA LYS A 149 14.03 2.56 -6.55
C LYS A 149 14.98 2.64 -7.76
N ARG A 150 15.18 1.53 -8.48
CA ARG A 150 15.99 1.52 -9.72
C ARG A 150 15.39 2.38 -10.84
N SER A 151 14.09 2.67 -10.77
CA SER A 151 13.42 3.55 -11.73
C SER A 151 13.37 5.01 -11.27
N HIS A 152 14.02 5.35 -10.15
CA HIS A 152 14.19 6.70 -9.62
C HIS A 152 12.89 7.51 -9.50
N PRO A 153 11.84 7.04 -8.84
CA PRO A 153 10.63 7.82 -8.60
C PRO A 153 10.92 9.06 -7.75
N LYS A 154 10.04 10.06 -7.83
CA LYS A 154 10.17 11.30 -7.06
C LYS A 154 10.11 11.04 -5.54
N SER A 155 9.22 10.17 -5.10
CA SER A 155 9.11 9.68 -3.72
C SER A 155 8.50 8.28 -3.70
N ILE A 156 8.72 7.55 -2.59
CA ILE A 156 8.11 6.24 -2.37
C ILE A 156 7.55 6.21 -0.95
N LYS A 157 6.31 5.70 -0.82
CA LYS A 157 5.69 5.28 0.43
C LYS A 157 5.25 3.83 0.31
N PHE A 158 5.22 3.11 1.41
CA PHE A 158 4.67 1.76 1.48
C PHE A 158 3.41 1.74 2.34
N MET A 159 2.36 1.08 1.88
CA MET A 159 1.07 0.99 2.57
C MET A 159 0.62 -0.45 2.69
N CYS A 160 0.43 -0.94 3.92
CA CYS A 160 -0.08 -2.28 4.21
C CYS A 160 -1.20 -2.23 5.25
N ILE A 161 -2.16 -3.16 5.19
CA ILE A 161 -3.28 -3.17 6.14
C ILE A 161 -2.79 -3.68 7.49
N ILE A 162 -2.11 -4.83 7.54
CA ILE A 162 -1.50 -5.34 8.78
C ILE A 162 -0.01 -5.59 8.61
N ALA A 163 0.73 -5.46 9.69
CA ALA A 163 2.16 -5.73 9.73
C ALA A 163 2.54 -6.56 10.97
N ALA A 164 3.57 -7.39 10.84
CA ALA A 164 4.25 -7.99 11.96
C ALA A 164 5.49 -7.18 12.34
N PRO A 165 5.89 -7.13 13.62
CA PRO A 165 7.09 -6.42 14.07
C PRO A 165 8.36 -6.88 13.36
N GLU A 166 8.48 -8.18 13.09
CA GLU A 166 9.62 -8.78 12.39
C GLU A 166 9.74 -8.24 10.96
N GLY A 167 8.62 -8.20 10.22
CA GLY A 167 8.59 -7.66 8.85
C GLY A 167 8.80 -6.16 8.82
N MET A 168 8.22 -5.43 9.77
CA MET A 168 8.42 -3.99 9.90
C MET A 168 9.88 -3.66 10.16
N LYS A 169 10.53 -4.38 11.08
CA LYS A 169 11.95 -4.21 11.36
C LYS A 169 12.80 -4.48 10.13
N ALA A 170 12.63 -5.63 9.49
CA ALA A 170 13.37 -5.99 8.29
C ALA A 170 13.20 -4.95 7.17
N PHE A 171 11.98 -4.47 6.95
CA PHE A 171 11.67 -3.46 5.94
C PHE A 171 12.34 -2.11 6.23
N THR A 172 12.23 -1.62 7.47
CA THR A 172 12.79 -0.32 7.85
C THR A 172 14.32 -0.32 7.93
N GLU A 173 14.94 -1.47 8.22
CA GLU A 173 16.40 -1.64 8.12
C GLU A 173 16.87 -1.61 6.65
N ALA A 174 16.13 -2.25 5.73
CA ALA A 174 16.46 -2.27 4.31
C ALA A 174 16.17 -0.94 3.59
N HIS A 175 15.10 -0.26 3.98
CA HIS A 175 14.62 0.97 3.36
C HIS A 175 14.26 2.05 4.40
N PRO A 176 15.26 2.59 5.13
CA PRO A 176 15.02 3.58 6.19
C PRO A 176 14.47 4.92 5.69
N ASP A 177 14.53 5.14 4.38
CA ASP A 177 14.06 6.33 3.69
C ASP A 177 12.61 6.23 3.16
N VAL A 178 11.96 5.07 3.35
CA VAL A 178 10.59 4.81 2.86
C VAL A 178 9.60 4.82 4.02
N PRO A 179 8.71 5.83 4.11
CA PRO A 179 7.64 5.85 5.11
C PRO A 179 6.69 4.67 4.95
N VAL A 180 6.32 4.04 6.07
CA VAL A 180 5.39 2.91 6.11
C VAL A 180 4.10 3.34 6.80
N TYR A 181 2.97 3.08 6.14
CA TYR A 181 1.64 3.28 6.67
C TYR A 181 0.97 1.93 6.88
N CYS A 182 0.54 1.61 8.09
CA CYS A 182 -0.21 0.37 8.37
C CYS A 182 -1.45 0.67 9.22
N ALA A 183 -2.51 -0.12 9.01
CA ALA A 183 -3.74 0.02 9.79
C ALA A 183 -3.64 -0.68 11.16
N ALA A 184 -2.81 -1.72 11.27
CA ALA A 184 -2.46 -2.33 12.54
C ALA A 184 -1.07 -2.96 12.53
N MET A 185 -0.39 -2.86 13.69
CA MET A 185 0.79 -3.64 14.03
C MET A 185 0.33 -4.82 14.88
N ASP A 186 0.50 -6.03 14.38
CA ASP A 186 0.11 -7.25 15.07
C ASP A 186 1.21 -7.74 16.03
N GLU A 187 0.98 -8.88 16.72
CA GLU A 187 1.85 -9.30 17.80
C GLU A 187 3.20 -9.86 17.32
N ARG A 188 3.16 -10.78 16.33
CA ARG A 188 4.33 -11.52 15.84
C ARG A 188 4.01 -12.34 14.59
N LEU A 189 5.01 -13.02 14.06
CA LEU A 189 4.84 -14.14 13.14
C LEU A 189 4.75 -15.47 13.92
N ASN A 190 3.99 -16.43 13.37
CA ASN A 190 4.06 -17.82 13.82
C ASN A 190 5.19 -18.59 13.08
N ASP A 191 5.39 -19.88 13.44
CA ASP A 191 6.44 -20.73 12.88
C ASP A 191 6.31 -20.98 11.35
N HIS A 192 5.14 -20.71 10.79
CA HIS A 192 4.86 -20.78 9.35
C HIS A 192 4.97 -19.43 8.62
N GLY A 193 5.33 -18.35 9.34
CA GLY A 193 5.47 -17.00 8.80
C GLY A 193 4.14 -16.25 8.60
N TYR A 194 3.04 -16.71 9.20
CA TYR A 194 1.79 -15.97 9.24
C TYR A 194 1.75 -14.97 10.38
N ILE A 195 1.14 -13.82 10.14
CA ILE A 195 0.90 -12.78 11.14
C ILE A 195 -0.12 -13.29 12.17
N VAL A 196 0.14 -13.02 13.46
CA VAL A 196 -0.73 -13.37 14.58
C VAL A 196 -1.12 -12.12 15.34
N PRO A 197 -2.44 -11.86 15.57
CA PRO A 197 -3.60 -12.68 15.21
C PRO A 197 -3.90 -12.71 13.70
N GLY A 198 -3.42 -11.72 12.92
CA GLY A 198 -3.48 -11.71 11.47
C GLY A 198 -4.89 -11.62 10.88
N LEU A 199 -4.99 -12.06 9.63
CA LEU A 199 -6.23 -12.17 8.86
C LEU A 199 -6.22 -13.37 7.88
N GLY A 200 -5.27 -14.31 8.05
CA GLY A 200 -5.04 -15.42 7.13
C GLY A 200 -4.21 -15.01 5.91
N ASP A 201 -4.36 -15.73 4.80
CA ASP A 201 -3.76 -15.34 3.51
C ASP A 201 -4.67 -14.34 2.78
N ALA A 202 -4.20 -13.11 2.64
CA ALA A 202 -4.98 -12.04 2.02
C ALA A 202 -5.26 -12.34 0.53
N GLY A 203 -4.29 -12.90 -0.19
CA GLY A 203 -4.46 -13.23 -1.60
C GLY A 203 -5.56 -14.27 -1.80
N ASP A 204 -5.52 -15.36 -1.05
CA ASP A 204 -6.52 -16.42 -1.15
C ASP A 204 -7.89 -15.94 -0.71
N ARG A 205 -7.98 -15.12 0.35
CA ARG A 205 -9.25 -14.54 0.79
C ARG A 205 -9.83 -13.54 -0.21
N ILE A 206 -9.00 -12.70 -0.86
CA ILE A 206 -9.43 -11.76 -1.90
C ILE A 206 -9.95 -12.51 -3.13
N PHE A 207 -9.25 -13.56 -3.57
CA PHE A 207 -9.54 -14.22 -4.84
C PHE A 207 -10.36 -15.52 -4.70
N GLY A 208 -10.58 -15.99 -3.48
CA GLY A 208 -11.33 -17.22 -3.23
C GLY A 208 -10.60 -18.48 -3.74
N THR A 209 -9.28 -18.54 -3.54
CA THR A 209 -8.38 -19.59 -4.05
C THR A 209 -7.95 -20.58 -2.96
N LEU A 210 -8.70 -20.68 -1.88
CA LEU A 210 -8.53 -21.68 -0.82
C LEU A 210 -9.08 -23.03 -1.24
#